data_50ef31e94cbae2085512b3967fc97680
#
_entry.id   50ef31e94cbae2085512b3967fc97680
#
_cell.length_a   1.000
_cell.length_b   1.000
_cell.length_c   1.000
_cell.angle_alpha   90.00
_cell.angle_beta   90.00
_cell.angle_gamma   90.00
#
_symmetry.space_group_name_H-M   'P 1'
#
loop_
_entity.id
_entity.type
_entity.pdbx_description
1 polymer ?
#
loop_
_entity_poly.entity_id
_entity_poly.type
_entity_poly.pdbx_seq_one_letter_code
_entity_poly.pdbx_strand_id
1 'polypeptide(L)'
;MQGWKAFIPTEQKIQYLNQLLKVGFDVLDCGSFVSPKAIPQMADTASVIKQLDCSFSDTKLLVIVANERGAEEAVVYDQIHSLGFPFSISPQFQMRNTNSSMEESLLRVESIQELCIKNKKELVIYLSMGFGNPYGDAYTEDILLNWVSKMAALDVKIISLADTVGLASPAQIQQALSKVLPAYPNVEIGVHLHASYTNWQDKLTAAFDAGCTRFDGALKGIGGCPMAQDDLVGNMDTELMIPYFQSKNVLKMLNQEALIASSELASTIFH
;
A
#
# COMPACT_ATOMS: atom_id res chain seq x y z
N MET A 1 -5.37 8.61 -4.81
CA MET A 1 -5.74 10.05 -4.74
C MET A 1 -4.54 10.96 -4.53
N GLN A 2 -3.59 10.65 -3.66
CA GLN A 2 -2.52 11.57 -3.25
C GLN A 2 -1.68 12.19 -4.38
N GLY A 3 -1.44 11.49 -5.46
CA GLY A 3 -0.69 11.98 -6.62
C GLY A 3 -1.53 12.78 -7.64
N TRP A 4 -2.84 12.95 -7.41
CA TRP A 4 -3.69 13.70 -8.32
C TRP A 4 -3.45 15.21 -8.22
N LYS A 5 -3.27 15.88 -9.36
CA LYS A 5 -2.86 17.30 -9.39
C LYS A 5 -3.96 18.26 -8.93
N ALA A 6 -5.20 18.05 -9.40
CA ALA A 6 -6.33 18.85 -8.97
C ALA A 6 -6.79 18.39 -7.58
N PHE A 7 -7.07 19.36 -6.69
CA PHE A 7 -7.60 19.00 -5.36
C PHE A 7 -9.01 18.40 -5.51
N ILE A 8 -9.18 17.19 -5.01
CA ILE A 8 -10.46 16.50 -4.98
C ILE A 8 -11.24 17.02 -3.77
N PRO A 9 -12.44 17.58 -3.94
CA PRO A 9 -13.27 18.03 -2.81
C PRO A 9 -13.52 16.93 -1.77
N THR A 10 -13.55 17.31 -0.51
CA THR A 10 -13.74 16.38 0.63
C THR A 10 -14.98 15.52 0.47
N GLU A 11 -16.10 16.10 0.02
CA GLU A 11 -17.37 15.42 -0.22
C GLU A 11 -17.25 14.34 -1.31
N GLN A 12 -16.47 14.60 -2.36
CA GLN A 12 -16.23 13.62 -3.42
C GLN A 12 -15.36 12.45 -2.90
N LYS A 13 -14.35 12.73 -2.05
CA LYS A 13 -13.57 11.68 -1.40
C LYS A 13 -14.45 10.80 -0.52
N ILE A 14 -15.32 11.41 0.29
CA ILE A 14 -16.27 10.69 1.16
C ILE A 14 -17.21 9.83 0.32
N GLN A 15 -17.81 10.38 -0.73
CA GLN A 15 -18.69 9.65 -1.62
C GLN A 15 -18.00 8.44 -2.25
N TYR A 16 -16.79 8.65 -2.76
CA TYR A 16 -16.00 7.61 -3.43
C TYR A 16 -15.60 6.49 -2.45
N LEU A 17 -15.09 6.84 -1.27
CA LEU A 17 -14.66 5.86 -0.28
C LEU A 17 -15.86 5.09 0.30
N ASN A 18 -16.98 5.76 0.57
CA ASN A 18 -18.22 5.08 0.99
C ASN A 18 -18.75 4.12 -0.09
N GLN A 19 -18.56 4.43 -1.37
CA GLN A 19 -18.92 3.51 -2.45
C GLN A 19 -17.97 2.31 -2.50
N LEU A 20 -16.65 2.53 -2.30
CA LEU A 20 -15.65 1.46 -2.23
C LEU A 20 -15.89 0.51 -1.03
N LEU A 21 -16.34 1.02 0.11
CA LEU A 21 -16.68 0.21 1.28
C LEU A 21 -17.78 -0.82 0.98
N LYS A 22 -18.68 -0.54 0.04
CA LYS A 22 -19.75 -1.46 -0.38
C LYS A 22 -19.26 -2.62 -1.25
N VAL A 23 -18.04 -2.52 -1.82
CA VAL A 23 -17.48 -3.56 -2.68
C VAL A 23 -17.09 -4.80 -1.89
N GLY A 24 -16.61 -4.64 -0.66
CA GLY A 24 -16.21 -5.73 0.22
C GLY A 24 -14.75 -6.15 0.04
N PHE A 25 -13.85 -5.23 -0.28
CA PHE A 25 -12.40 -5.47 -0.18
C PHE A 25 -11.98 -5.80 1.25
N ASP A 26 -10.87 -6.52 1.43
CA ASP A 26 -10.36 -6.82 2.78
C ASP A 26 -9.84 -5.56 3.47
N VAL A 27 -9.11 -4.71 2.72
CA VAL A 27 -8.51 -3.48 3.21
C VAL A 27 -8.74 -2.35 2.21
N LEU A 28 -9.00 -1.15 2.70
CA LEU A 28 -9.10 0.09 1.92
C LEU A 28 -8.11 1.12 2.46
N ASP A 29 -7.09 1.46 1.65
CA ASP A 29 -6.26 2.65 1.91
C ASP A 29 -7.09 3.90 1.59
N CYS A 30 -7.52 4.58 2.64
CA CYS A 30 -8.48 5.67 2.55
C CYS A 30 -7.89 7.07 2.74
N GLY A 31 -6.58 7.19 3.02
CA GLY A 31 -5.95 8.49 3.20
C GLY A 31 -4.61 8.46 3.92
N SER A 32 -4.13 9.63 4.33
CA SER A 32 -2.88 9.68 5.06
C SER A 32 -2.83 10.84 6.07
N PHE A 33 -2.06 10.62 7.15
CA PHE A 33 -1.70 11.63 8.15
C PHE A 33 -0.26 12.10 7.95
N VAL A 34 0.12 12.33 6.70
CA VAL A 34 1.40 12.98 6.34
C VAL A 34 1.26 14.50 6.39
N SER A 35 2.39 15.21 6.34
CA SER A 35 2.37 16.67 6.33
C SER A 35 1.52 17.22 5.17
N PRO A 36 0.53 18.08 5.42
CA PRO A 36 -0.25 18.76 4.36
C PRO A 36 0.60 19.58 3.39
N LYS A 37 1.80 20.00 3.82
CA LYS A 37 2.76 20.68 2.94
C LYS A 37 3.37 19.73 1.91
N ALA A 38 3.59 18.48 2.31
CA ALA A 38 4.13 17.46 1.41
C ALA A 38 3.04 16.87 0.49
N ILE A 39 1.87 16.58 1.03
CA ILE A 39 0.73 16.02 0.27
C ILE A 39 -0.55 16.80 0.58
N PRO A 40 -0.75 17.97 -0.06
CA PRO A 40 -1.92 18.82 0.16
C PRO A 40 -3.26 18.11 -0.10
N GLN A 41 -3.26 17.17 -1.05
CA GLN A 41 -4.43 16.36 -1.41
C GLN A 41 -5.01 15.58 -0.23
N MET A 42 -4.20 15.24 0.79
CA MET A 42 -4.61 14.43 1.95
C MET A 42 -4.82 15.27 3.23
N ALA A 43 -4.78 16.61 3.13
CA ALA A 43 -4.92 17.48 4.28
C ALA A 43 -6.26 17.34 5.04
N ASP A 44 -7.28 16.84 4.38
CA ASP A 44 -8.64 16.65 4.88
C ASP A 44 -8.93 15.20 5.35
N THR A 45 -7.94 14.31 5.41
CA THR A 45 -8.11 12.90 5.78
C THR A 45 -8.92 12.72 7.08
N ALA A 46 -8.63 13.51 8.11
CA ALA A 46 -9.37 13.47 9.38
C ALA A 46 -10.87 13.78 9.22
N SER A 47 -11.22 14.72 8.35
CA SER A 47 -12.61 15.07 8.06
C SER A 47 -13.30 13.99 7.23
N VAL A 48 -12.58 13.37 6.31
CA VAL A 48 -13.06 12.25 5.49
C VAL A 48 -13.40 11.06 6.40
N ILE A 49 -12.44 10.59 7.22
CA ILE A 49 -12.62 9.41 8.08
C ILE A 49 -13.84 9.54 9.00
N LYS A 50 -14.06 10.71 9.61
CA LYS A 50 -15.21 10.94 10.49
C LYS A 50 -16.57 10.76 9.81
N GLN A 51 -16.62 10.82 8.48
CA GLN A 51 -17.84 10.76 7.68
C GLN A 51 -17.94 9.47 6.86
N LEU A 52 -16.98 8.53 7.02
CA LEU A 52 -17.12 7.21 6.43
C LEU A 52 -18.13 6.37 7.23
N ASP A 53 -19.04 5.75 6.51
CA ASP A 53 -20.01 4.81 7.09
C ASP A 53 -19.44 3.38 6.98
N CYS A 54 -18.85 2.92 8.08
CA CYS A 54 -18.29 1.57 8.19
C CYS A 54 -19.30 0.56 8.76
N SER A 55 -20.54 0.96 9.06
CA SER A 55 -21.52 0.13 9.80
C SER A 55 -21.99 -1.11 9.04
N PHE A 56 -21.85 -1.12 7.72
CA PHE A 56 -22.30 -2.19 6.83
C PHE A 56 -21.16 -2.94 6.14
N SER A 57 -19.89 -2.68 6.50
CA SER A 57 -18.73 -3.21 5.81
C SER A 57 -17.72 -3.80 6.78
N ASP A 58 -17.23 -4.99 6.45
CA ASP A 58 -16.10 -5.63 7.16
C ASP A 58 -14.73 -5.16 6.63
N THR A 59 -14.71 -4.27 5.63
CA THR A 59 -13.48 -3.71 5.06
C THR A 59 -12.70 -2.93 6.09
N LYS A 60 -11.47 -3.31 6.34
CA LYS A 60 -10.55 -2.64 7.26
C LYS A 60 -10.02 -1.35 6.64
N LEU A 61 -10.09 -0.23 7.36
CA LEU A 61 -9.49 1.03 6.91
C LEU A 61 -8.00 1.06 7.24
N LEU A 62 -7.21 1.44 6.26
CA LEU A 62 -5.78 1.73 6.38
C LEU A 62 -5.52 3.19 6.04
N VAL A 63 -4.59 3.82 6.75
CA VAL A 63 -4.08 5.16 6.43
C VAL A 63 -2.56 5.18 6.45
N ILE A 64 -1.96 5.97 5.57
CA ILE A 64 -0.50 6.12 5.52
C ILE A 64 -0.04 7.14 6.57
N VAL A 65 1.05 6.81 7.26
CA VAL A 65 1.78 7.70 8.16
C VAL A 65 3.26 7.73 7.77
N ALA A 66 3.94 8.85 8.02
CA ALA A 66 5.37 8.98 7.69
C ALA A 66 6.25 9.25 8.94
N ASN A 67 5.64 9.45 10.09
CA ASN A 67 6.30 9.70 11.36
C ASN A 67 5.37 9.47 12.55
N GLU A 68 5.92 9.57 13.76
CA GLU A 68 5.23 9.34 15.02
C GLU A 68 4.02 10.28 15.21
N ARG A 69 4.16 11.58 14.86
CA ARG A 69 3.08 12.55 14.96
C ARG A 69 1.86 12.14 14.12
N GLY A 70 2.09 11.74 12.86
CA GLY A 70 1.02 11.26 12.00
C GLY A 70 0.37 9.99 12.54
N ALA A 71 1.16 9.09 13.16
CA ALA A 71 0.64 7.91 13.81
C ALA A 71 -0.21 8.25 15.05
N GLU A 72 0.25 9.17 15.91
CA GLU A 72 -0.52 9.67 17.06
C GLU A 72 -1.86 10.31 16.63
N GLU A 73 -1.85 11.09 15.54
CA GLU A 73 -3.07 11.66 14.97
C GLU A 73 -4.03 10.57 14.42
N ALA A 74 -3.50 9.48 13.85
CA ALA A 74 -4.28 8.41 13.22
C ALA A 74 -4.92 7.46 14.24
N VAL A 75 -4.19 7.06 15.30
CA VAL A 75 -4.65 6.01 16.22
C VAL A 75 -5.88 6.39 17.06
N VAL A 76 -6.24 7.66 17.12
CA VAL A 76 -7.42 8.14 17.87
C VAL A 76 -8.75 7.86 17.16
N TYR A 77 -8.70 7.44 15.89
CA TYR A 77 -9.89 7.11 15.11
C TYR A 77 -10.19 5.62 15.21
N ASP A 78 -11.29 5.24 15.82
CA ASP A 78 -11.70 3.84 15.99
C ASP A 78 -11.92 3.13 14.65
N GLN A 79 -12.36 3.86 13.61
CA GLN A 79 -12.59 3.33 12.27
C GLN A 79 -11.29 2.86 11.58
N ILE A 80 -10.13 3.41 11.94
CA ILE A 80 -8.84 3.00 11.38
C ILE A 80 -8.41 1.70 12.02
N HIS A 81 -8.14 0.68 11.20
CA HIS A 81 -7.64 -0.62 11.65
C HIS A 81 -6.13 -0.71 11.55
N SER A 82 -5.56 -0.13 10.50
CA SER A 82 -4.13 -0.30 10.20
C SER A 82 -3.47 1.02 9.83
N LEU A 83 -2.21 1.17 10.23
CA LEU A 83 -1.33 2.25 9.78
C LEU A 83 -0.34 1.68 8.77
N GLY A 84 -0.21 2.31 7.62
CA GLY A 84 0.79 1.98 6.61
C GLY A 84 2.01 2.89 6.75
N PHE A 85 3.20 2.32 6.82
CA PHE A 85 4.44 3.08 6.90
C PHE A 85 5.38 2.72 5.75
N PRO A 86 5.82 3.68 4.91
CA PRO A 86 6.79 3.44 3.86
C PRO A 86 8.21 3.40 4.42
N PHE A 87 8.85 2.24 4.31
CA PHE A 87 10.26 2.05 4.62
C PHE A 87 10.99 1.60 3.36
N SER A 88 12.16 2.18 3.04
CA SER A 88 12.91 1.77 1.86
C SER A 88 14.13 0.95 2.19
N ILE A 89 14.39 -0.08 1.38
CA ILE A 89 15.67 -0.82 1.42
C ILE A 89 16.77 -0.18 0.58
N SER A 90 16.46 0.91 -0.15
CA SER A 90 17.42 1.77 -0.84
C SER A 90 17.73 2.98 0.03
N PRO A 91 18.97 3.17 0.51
CA PRO A 91 19.35 4.32 1.33
C PRO A 91 19.07 5.67 0.64
N GLN A 92 19.33 5.75 -0.67
CA GLN A 92 19.09 6.97 -1.43
C GLN A 92 17.60 7.30 -1.52
N PHE A 93 16.75 6.30 -1.77
CA PHE A 93 15.31 6.52 -1.80
C PHE A 93 14.74 6.81 -0.41
N GLN A 94 15.25 6.15 0.64
CA GLN A 94 14.85 6.43 2.02
C GLN A 94 15.07 7.91 2.36
N MET A 95 16.26 8.44 2.05
CA MET A 95 16.57 9.84 2.27
C MET A 95 15.67 10.79 1.45
N ARG A 96 15.38 10.45 0.19
CA ARG A 96 14.51 11.27 -0.69
C ARG A 96 13.05 11.26 -0.21
N ASN A 97 12.55 10.10 0.19
CA ASN A 97 11.14 9.90 0.49
C ASN A 97 10.75 10.43 1.88
N THR A 98 11.57 10.18 2.89
CA THR A 98 11.24 10.49 4.29
C THR A 98 12.23 11.44 4.97
N ASN A 99 13.26 11.90 4.26
CA ASN A 99 14.34 12.75 4.78
C ASN A 99 14.95 12.18 6.08
N SER A 100 15.23 10.88 6.07
CA SER A 100 15.80 10.16 7.21
C SER A 100 16.72 9.03 6.74
N SER A 101 17.70 8.68 7.59
CA SER A 101 18.51 7.48 7.38
C SER A 101 17.66 6.22 7.59
N MET A 102 18.21 5.06 7.21
CA MET A 102 17.54 3.77 7.43
C MET A 102 17.46 3.44 8.92
N GLU A 103 18.48 3.80 9.70
CA GLU A 103 18.55 3.62 11.15
C GLU A 103 17.50 4.50 11.85
N GLU A 104 17.41 5.77 11.51
CA GLU A 104 16.38 6.68 12.04
C GLU A 104 14.98 6.20 11.67
N SER A 105 14.80 5.71 10.46
CA SER A 105 13.51 5.18 10.01
C SER A 105 13.14 3.89 10.73
N LEU A 106 14.12 3.04 11.06
CA LEU A 106 13.87 1.82 11.87
C LEU A 106 13.41 2.16 13.29
N LEU A 107 14.01 3.17 13.93
CA LEU A 107 13.56 3.66 15.23
C LEU A 107 12.13 4.21 15.18
N ARG A 108 11.76 4.88 14.07
CA ARG A 108 10.36 5.32 13.87
C ARG A 108 9.41 4.14 13.71
N VAL A 109 9.82 3.08 13.00
CA VAL A 109 9.01 1.85 12.89
C VAL A 109 8.78 1.26 14.27
N GLU A 110 9.81 1.18 15.11
CA GLU A 110 9.70 0.67 16.48
C GLU A 110 8.69 1.50 17.30
N SER A 111 8.84 2.83 17.33
CA SER A 111 7.93 3.73 18.05
C SER A 111 6.49 3.64 17.54
N ILE A 112 6.29 3.56 16.22
CA ILE A 112 4.96 3.47 15.62
C ILE A 112 4.33 2.10 15.91
N GLN A 113 5.13 1.03 15.90
CA GLN A 113 4.65 -0.32 16.23
C GLN A 113 4.19 -0.40 17.69
N GLU A 114 4.95 0.15 18.62
CA GLU A 114 4.54 0.23 20.03
C GLU A 114 3.22 0.99 20.19
N LEU A 115 3.08 2.11 19.47
CA LEU A 115 1.86 2.90 19.45
C LEU A 115 0.66 2.10 18.87
N CYS A 116 0.88 1.35 17.80
CA CYS A 116 -0.12 0.47 17.19
C CYS A 116 -0.57 -0.61 18.18
N ILE A 117 0.36 -1.32 18.80
CA ILE A 117 0.05 -2.35 19.80
C ILE A 117 -0.78 -1.78 20.94
N LYS A 118 -0.35 -0.64 21.51
CA LYS A 118 -1.06 0.04 22.59
C LYS A 118 -2.51 0.41 22.23
N ASN A 119 -2.76 0.78 20.98
CA ASN A 119 -4.07 1.22 20.49
C ASN A 119 -4.84 0.12 19.74
N LYS A 120 -4.36 -1.14 19.76
CA LYS A 120 -4.97 -2.30 19.08
C LYS A 120 -5.14 -2.06 17.57
N LYS A 121 -4.13 -1.45 16.96
CA LYS A 121 -4.02 -1.24 15.51
C LYS A 121 -2.94 -2.16 14.95
N GLU A 122 -2.98 -2.42 13.65
CA GLU A 122 -1.96 -3.16 12.92
C GLU A 122 -1.00 -2.19 12.22
N LEU A 123 0.29 -2.49 12.20
CA LEU A 123 1.26 -1.77 11.38
C LEU A 123 1.54 -2.57 10.11
N VAL A 124 1.36 -1.93 8.96
CA VAL A 124 1.72 -2.46 7.65
C VAL A 124 2.98 -1.73 7.16
N ILE A 125 4.07 -2.46 6.93
CA ILE A 125 5.28 -1.89 6.35
C ILE A 125 5.25 -2.07 4.83
N TYR A 126 5.26 -0.96 4.10
CA TYR A 126 5.50 -0.95 2.65
C TYR A 126 7.00 -0.87 2.41
N LEU A 127 7.59 -2.02 2.07
CA LEU A 127 9.04 -2.14 1.89
C LEU A 127 9.42 -1.69 0.47
N SER A 128 9.62 -0.38 0.33
CA SER A 128 9.94 0.27 -0.95
C SER A 128 11.26 -0.20 -1.53
N MET A 129 11.36 -0.22 -2.86
CA MET A 129 12.50 -0.76 -3.62
C MET A 129 12.72 -2.26 -3.34
N GLY A 130 11.66 -2.97 -3.00
CA GLY A 130 11.66 -4.38 -2.60
C GLY A 130 12.13 -5.35 -3.68
N PHE A 131 12.25 -4.89 -4.93
CA PHE A 131 12.70 -5.69 -6.09
C PHE A 131 13.86 -5.03 -6.84
N GLY A 132 14.56 -4.10 -6.19
CA GLY A 132 15.66 -3.35 -6.78
C GLY A 132 15.34 -1.86 -6.90
N ASN A 133 16.35 -1.09 -7.34
CA ASN A 133 16.26 0.37 -7.42
C ASN A 133 17.02 0.92 -8.62
N PRO A 134 16.64 2.12 -9.13
CA PRO A 134 17.35 2.77 -10.25
C PRO A 134 18.51 3.65 -9.81
N TYR A 135 18.82 3.72 -8.50
CA TYR A 135 19.76 4.68 -7.92
C TYR A 135 21.19 4.13 -7.80
N GLY A 136 21.40 2.85 -8.14
CA GLY A 136 22.70 2.19 -8.00
C GLY A 136 22.99 1.70 -6.56
N ASP A 137 22.02 1.76 -5.66
CA ASP A 137 22.15 1.13 -4.36
C ASP A 137 22.18 -0.39 -4.50
N ALA A 138 22.97 -1.05 -3.63
CA ALA A 138 23.05 -2.51 -3.64
C ALA A 138 21.69 -3.16 -3.37
N TYR A 139 21.33 -4.13 -4.17
CA TYR A 139 20.14 -4.96 -3.99
C TYR A 139 20.52 -6.43 -4.16
N THR A 140 20.14 -7.25 -3.21
CA THR A 140 20.09 -8.70 -3.27
C THR A 140 18.92 -9.20 -2.44
N GLU A 141 18.47 -10.42 -2.68
CA GLU A 141 17.44 -11.03 -1.86
C GLU A 141 17.88 -11.21 -0.39
N ASP A 142 19.18 -11.29 -0.12
CA ASP A 142 19.72 -11.35 1.24
C ASP A 142 19.59 -10.01 1.97
N ILE A 143 19.76 -8.89 1.24
CA ILE A 143 19.46 -7.54 1.75
C ILE A 143 17.98 -7.42 2.05
N LEU A 144 17.11 -7.88 1.15
CA LEU A 144 15.66 -7.90 1.38
C LEU A 144 15.30 -8.73 2.62
N LEU A 145 15.80 -9.96 2.71
CA LEU A 145 15.58 -10.84 3.87
C LEU A 145 16.03 -10.22 5.18
N ASN A 146 17.20 -9.56 5.19
CA ASN A 146 17.70 -8.87 6.38
C ASN A 146 16.74 -7.77 6.86
N TRP A 147 16.16 -6.99 5.95
CA TRP A 147 15.20 -5.95 6.33
C TRP A 147 13.85 -6.53 6.76
N VAL A 148 13.36 -7.57 6.09
CA VAL A 148 12.16 -8.32 6.55
C VAL A 148 12.40 -8.89 7.97
N SER A 149 13.60 -9.42 8.23
CA SER A 149 13.98 -9.92 9.55
C SER A 149 13.91 -8.84 10.63
N LYS A 150 14.43 -7.65 10.36
CA LYS A 150 14.38 -6.52 11.29
C LYS A 150 12.95 -6.10 11.58
N MET A 151 12.07 -6.03 10.58
CA MET A 151 10.67 -5.71 10.77
C MET A 151 9.94 -6.79 11.58
N ALA A 152 10.19 -8.06 11.26
CA ALA A 152 9.60 -9.19 12.01
C ALA A 152 10.08 -9.22 13.46
N ALA A 153 11.34 -8.84 13.74
CA ALA A 153 11.88 -8.74 15.10
C ALA A 153 11.20 -7.64 15.94
N LEU A 154 10.66 -6.60 15.29
CA LEU A 154 9.82 -5.58 15.92
C LEU A 154 8.34 -5.99 16.04
N ASP A 155 8.03 -7.27 15.83
CA ASP A 155 6.66 -7.83 15.88
C ASP A 155 5.71 -7.26 14.80
N VAL A 156 6.25 -6.72 13.70
CA VAL A 156 5.44 -6.35 12.53
C VAL A 156 4.89 -7.61 11.87
N LYS A 157 3.57 -7.66 11.70
CA LYS A 157 2.86 -8.84 11.18
C LYS A 157 2.53 -8.77 9.70
N ILE A 158 2.58 -7.57 9.10
CA ILE A 158 2.20 -7.35 7.71
C ILE A 158 3.29 -6.55 7.00
N ILE A 159 3.85 -7.11 5.93
CA ILE A 159 4.89 -6.45 5.11
C ILE A 159 4.49 -6.58 3.64
N SER A 160 4.33 -5.46 2.95
CA SER A 160 4.06 -5.40 1.52
C SER A 160 5.34 -5.02 0.76
N LEU A 161 5.85 -5.94 -0.06
CA LEU A 161 7.04 -5.68 -0.90
C LEU A 161 6.63 -4.78 -2.06
N ALA A 162 7.22 -3.57 -2.15
CA ALA A 162 6.81 -2.58 -3.13
C ALA A 162 7.78 -2.49 -4.31
N ASP A 163 7.23 -2.64 -5.52
CA ASP A 163 7.88 -2.34 -6.80
C ASP A 163 7.71 -0.85 -7.13
N THR A 164 8.32 -0.01 -6.29
CA THR A 164 8.05 1.43 -6.18
C THR A 164 8.13 2.20 -7.51
N VAL A 165 8.97 1.76 -8.41
CA VAL A 165 9.21 2.40 -9.73
C VAL A 165 8.82 1.50 -10.91
N GLY A 166 8.19 0.37 -10.66
CA GLY A 166 7.69 -0.52 -11.70
C GLY A 166 8.77 -1.30 -12.47
N LEU A 167 9.98 -1.41 -11.95
CA LEU A 167 11.12 -2.06 -12.60
C LEU A 167 11.19 -3.58 -12.39
N ALA A 168 10.43 -4.13 -11.44
CA ALA A 168 10.47 -5.55 -11.14
C ALA A 168 10.08 -6.41 -12.35
N SER A 169 10.95 -7.33 -12.73
CA SER A 169 10.59 -8.39 -13.68
C SER A 169 9.84 -9.51 -12.98
N PRO A 170 9.03 -10.31 -13.70
CA PRO A 170 8.35 -11.49 -13.13
C PRO A 170 9.34 -12.44 -12.42
N ALA A 171 10.53 -12.64 -12.98
CA ALA A 171 11.56 -13.49 -12.38
C ALA A 171 12.07 -12.96 -11.04
N GLN A 172 12.30 -11.64 -10.91
CA GLN A 172 12.71 -11.01 -9.65
C GLN A 172 11.61 -11.10 -8.59
N ILE A 173 10.34 -10.90 -8.98
CA ILE A 173 9.18 -11.04 -8.07
C ILE A 173 9.13 -12.46 -7.53
N GLN A 174 9.18 -13.47 -8.42
CA GLN A 174 9.15 -14.88 -8.02
C GLN A 174 10.34 -15.24 -7.12
N GLN A 175 11.55 -14.80 -7.46
CA GLN A 175 12.76 -15.09 -6.70
C GLN A 175 12.71 -14.48 -5.29
N ALA A 176 12.29 -13.23 -5.15
CA ALA A 176 12.16 -12.56 -3.86
C ALA A 176 11.13 -13.27 -2.97
N LEU A 177 9.93 -13.52 -3.50
CA LEU A 177 8.85 -14.17 -2.75
C LEU A 177 9.17 -15.61 -2.37
N SER A 178 9.81 -16.38 -3.26
CA SER A 178 10.23 -17.76 -2.99
C SER A 178 11.23 -17.86 -1.84
N LYS A 179 11.98 -16.80 -1.55
CA LYS A 179 12.89 -16.72 -0.39
C LYS A 179 12.17 -16.20 0.86
N VAL A 180 11.36 -15.15 0.72
CA VAL A 180 10.77 -14.44 1.88
C VAL A 180 9.62 -15.23 2.50
N LEU A 181 8.69 -15.77 1.70
CA LEU A 181 7.50 -16.45 2.19
C LEU A 181 7.81 -17.65 3.12
N PRO A 182 8.69 -18.59 2.73
CA PRO A 182 9.01 -19.73 3.62
C PRO A 182 9.84 -19.34 4.84
N ALA A 183 10.61 -18.25 4.77
CA ALA A 183 11.43 -17.77 5.88
C ALA A 183 10.61 -17.09 6.99
N TYR A 184 9.45 -16.53 6.65
CA TYR A 184 8.59 -15.78 7.58
C TYR A 184 7.13 -16.24 7.54
N PRO A 185 6.82 -17.49 7.89
CA PRO A 185 5.46 -18.06 7.77
C PRO A 185 4.44 -17.40 8.73
N ASN A 186 4.89 -16.65 9.73
CA ASN A 186 4.05 -15.94 10.70
C ASN A 186 3.89 -14.44 10.38
N VAL A 187 4.43 -13.98 9.25
CA VAL A 187 4.28 -12.62 8.74
C VAL A 187 3.48 -12.69 7.45
N GLU A 188 2.42 -11.90 7.34
CA GLU A 188 1.67 -11.74 6.10
C GLU A 188 2.51 -10.93 5.11
N ILE A 189 3.11 -11.62 4.15
CA ILE A 189 3.90 -10.99 3.08
C ILE A 189 2.97 -10.73 1.89
N GLY A 190 2.85 -9.47 1.53
CA GLY A 190 2.12 -9.02 0.35
C GLY A 190 3.01 -8.37 -0.69
N VAL A 191 2.39 -7.96 -1.80
CA VAL A 191 3.04 -7.19 -2.85
C VAL A 191 2.25 -5.94 -3.20
N HIS A 192 2.98 -4.85 -3.40
CA HIS A 192 2.49 -3.57 -3.93
C HIS A 192 3.21 -3.32 -5.27
N LEU A 193 2.64 -3.88 -6.34
CA LEU A 193 3.26 -3.83 -7.65
C LEU A 193 2.80 -2.62 -8.45
N HIS A 194 3.74 -2.04 -9.19
CA HIS A 194 3.46 -1.09 -10.24
C HIS A 194 3.56 -1.78 -11.59
N ALA A 195 2.62 -1.53 -12.47
CA ALA A 195 2.56 -2.20 -13.76
C ALA A 195 1.95 -1.32 -14.86
N SER A 196 2.42 -1.56 -16.08
CA SER A 196 1.77 -1.07 -17.28
C SER A 196 0.71 -2.07 -17.76
N TYR A 197 -0.13 -1.63 -18.69
CA TYR A 197 -1.12 -2.50 -19.35
C TYR A 197 -0.49 -3.71 -20.06
N THR A 198 0.79 -3.64 -20.41
CA THR A 198 1.49 -4.70 -21.17
C THR A 198 2.18 -5.74 -20.29
N ASN A 199 2.41 -5.46 -19.00
CA ASN A 199 3.20 -6.36 -18.12
C ASN A 199 2.51 -6.75 -16.80
N TRP A 200 1.30 -6.24 -16.53
CA TRP A 200 0.59 -6.47 -15.28
C TRP A 200 0.34 -7.96 -15.01
N GLN A 201 -0.09 -8.71 -16.05
CA GLN A 201 -0.48 -10.11 -15.88
C GLN A 201 0.72 -11.00 -15.54
N ASP A 202 1.86 -10.78 -16.18
CA ASP A 202 3.07 -11.56 -15.92
C ASP A 202 3.60 -11.30 -14.50
N LYS A 203 3.59 -10.05 -14.05
CA LYS A 203 3.99 -9.68 -12.68
C LYS A 203 3.03 -10.30 -11.65
N LEU A 204 1.72 -10.17 -11.87
CA LEU A 204 0.69 -10.71 -10.99
C LEU A 204 0.79 -12.23 -10.90
N THR A 205 0.96 -12.91 -12.04
CA THR A 205 1.11 -14.36 -12.12
C THR A 205 2.36 -14.82 -11.36
N ALA A 206 3.49 -14.14 -11.54
CA ALA A 206 4.73 -14.49 -10.86
C ALA A 206 4.59 -14.39 -9.33
N ALA A 207 3.90 -13.37 -8.82
CA ALA A 207 3.65 -13.24 -7.39
C ALA A 207 2.66 -14.30 -6.87
N PHE A 208 1.59 -14.55 -7.61
CA PHE A 208 0.58 -15.55 -7.25
C PHE A 208 1.16 -16.98 -7.24
N ASP A 209 1.90 -17.35 -8.29
CA ASP A 209 2.52 -18.68 -8.41
C ASP A 209 3.63 -18.90 -7.37
N ALA A 210 4.26 -17.83 -6.87
CA ALA A 210 5.17 -17.90 -5.73
C ALA A 210 4.47 -18.12 -4.38
N GLY A 211 3.13 -18.07 -4.33
CA GLY A 211 2.33 -18.28 -3.12
C GLY A 211 1.95 -17.01 -2.37
N CYS A 212 2.12 -15.83 -2.96
CA CYS A 212 1.62 -14.58 -2.37
C CYS A 212 0.08 -14.58 -2.34
N THR A 213 -0.49 -14.13 -1.22
CA THR A 213 -1.95 -14.08 -1.01
C THR A 213 -2.47 -12.67 -0.74
N ARG A 214 -1.58 -11.68 -0.57
CA ARG A 214 -1.94 -10.28 -0.35
C ARG A 214 -1.45 -9.42 -1.51
N PHE A 215 -2.37 -8.71 -2.15
CA PHE A 215 -2.11 -7.88 -3.32
C PHE A 215 -2.76 -6.52 -3.16
N ASP A 216 -2.00 -5.47 -3.42
CA ASP A 216 -2.50 -4.10 -3.45
C ASP A 216 -2.75 -3.66 -4.90
N GLY A 217 -3.82 -2.91 -5.12
CA GLY A 217 -4.16 -2.35 -6.41
C GLY A 217 -4.95 -1.06 -6.28
N ALA A 218 -5.19 -0.40 -7.39
CA ALA A 218 -6.07 0.75 -7.47
C ALA A 218 -7.02 0.62 -8.65
N LEU A 219 -8.25 1.11 -8.53
CA LEU A 219 -9.16 1.17 -9.66
C LEU A 219 -8.53 1.97 -10.78
N LYS A 220 -8.59 1.45 -12.02
CA LYS A 220 -7.98 2.03 -13.23
C LYS A 220 -6.45 2.19 -13.16
N GLY A 221 -5.80 1.51 -12.22
CA GLY A 221 -4.36 1.65 -12.01
C GLY A 221 -3.94 3.07 -11.60
N ILE A 222 -4.86 3.90 -11.12
CA ILE A 222 -4.60 5.30 -10.80
C ILE A 222 -3.61 5.42 -9.65
N GLY A 223 -2.66 6.34 -9.81
CA GLY A 223 -1.65 6.63 -8.80
C GLY A 223 -0.26 6.16 -9.23
N GLY A 224 0.65 6.24 -8.33
CA GLY A 224 2.06 5.98 -8.46
C GLY A 224 2.80 6.75 -7.38
N CYS A 225 4.07 6.45 -7.15
CA CYS A 225 4.85 7.17 -6.16
C CYS A 225 5.24 8.56 -6.68
N PRO A 226 4.70 9.67 -6.14
CA PRO A 226 5.03 11.02 -6.61
C PRO A 226 6.49 11.41 -6.37
N MET A 227 7.21 10.64 -5.55
CA MET A 227 8.64 10.83 -5.25
C MET A 227 9.56 10.06 -6.19
N ALA A 228 9.03 9.16 -7.01
CA ALA A 228 9.75 8.57 -8.14
C ALA A 228 9.75 9.60 -9.28
N GLN A 229 10.90 10.13 -9.63
CA GLN A 229 11.06 11.24 -10.61
C GLN A 229 10.90 10.82 -12.08
N ASP A 230 10.64 9.55 -12.35
CA ASP A 230 10.51 8.99 -13.70
C ASP A 230 9.04 8.92 -14.14
N ASP A 231 8.80 8.63 -15.40
CA ASP A 231 7.45 8.41 -15.93
C ASP A 231 6.67 7.45 -15.02
N LEU A 232 5.67 8.00 -14.32
CA LEU A 232 4.92 7.30 -13.28
C LEU A 232 4.28 6.04 -13.88
N VAL A 233 4.83 4.89 -13.55
CA VAL A 233 4.15 3.61 -13.79
C VAL A 233 2.99 3.54 -12.80
N GLY A 234 1.77 3.32 -13.29
CA GLY A 234 0.56 3.22 -12.48
C GLY A 234 0.60 2.07 -11.46
N ASN A 235 -0.30 2.12 -10.51
CA ASN A 235 -0.54 0.97 -9.65
C ASN A 235 -1.06 -0.23 -10.46
N MET A 236 -0.98 -1.43 -9.90
CA MET A 236 -1.68 -2.59 -10.44
C MET A 236 -3.19 -2.28 -10.52
N ASP A 237 -3.77 -2.47 -11.71
CA ASP A 237 -5.19 -2.15 -11.93
C ASP A 237 -6.09 -3.21 -11.31
N THR A 238 -6.89 -2.80 -10.33
CA THR A 238 -7.82 -3.66 -9.60
C THR A 238 -8.86 -4.29 -10.55
N GLU A 239 -9.28 -3.59 -11.60
CA GLU A 239 -10.26 -4.09 -12.56
C GLU A 239 -9.68 -5.22 -13.45
N LEU A 240 -8.35 -5.30 -13.56
CA LEU A 240 -7.65 -6.42 -14.21
C LEU A 240 -7.36 -7.57 -13.22
N MET A 241 -7.04 -7.22 -11.97
CA MET A 241 -6.72 -8.21 -10.92
C MET A 241 -7.94 -9.06 -10.54
N ILE A 242 -9.12 -8.45 -10.41
CA ILE A 242 -10.34 -9.14 -9.98
C ILE A 242 -10.70 -10.30 -10.90
N PRO A 243 -10.86 -10.12 -12.23
CA PRO A 243 -11.13 -11.23 -13.14
C PRO A 243 -10.05 -12.32 -13.13
N TYR A 244 -8.78 -11.92 -12.99
CA TYR A 244 -7.68 -12.87 -12.88
C TYR A 244 -7.87 -13.78 -11.67
N PHE A 245 -8.06 -13.25 -10.47
CA PHE A 245 -8.23 -14.05 -9.26
C PHE A 245 -9.56 -14.83 -9.25
N GLN A 246 -10.62 -14.30 -9.84
CA GLN A 246 -11.88 -15.03 -10.04
C GLN A 246 -11.66 -16.27 -10.92
N SER A 247 -10.87 -16.15 -11.99
CA SER A 247 -10.53 -17.30 -12.86
C SER A 247 -9.74 -18.39 -12.14
N LYS A 248 -9.04 -18.04 -11.06
CA LYS A 248 -8.30 -18.98 -10.20
C LYS A 248 -9.15 -19.54 -9.05
N ASN A 249 -10.38 -19.06 -8.87
CA ASN A 249 -11.29 -19.45 -7.76
C ASN A 249 -10.71 -19.16 -6.36
N VAL A 250 -9.92 -18.10 -6.22
CA VAL A 250 -9.28 -17.73 -4.94
C VAL A 250 -9.79 -16.41 -4.37
N LEU A 251 -10.55 -15.64 -5.14
CA LEU A 251 -11.13 -14.38 -4.68
C LEU A 251 -12.50 -14.61 -4.06
N LYS A 252 -12.73 -14.06 -2.87
CA LYS A 252 -14.06 -14.00 -2.26
C LYS A 252 -15.04 -13.24 -3.17
N MET A 253 -16.33 -13.47 -2.99
CA MET A 253 -17.35 -12.75 -3.74
C MET A 253 -17.37 -11.27 -3.35
N LEU A 254 -17.07 -10.41 -4.32
CA LEU A 254 -17.21 -8.96 -4.20
C LEU A 254 -18.59 -8.52 -4.72
N ASN A 255 -19.09 -7.41 -4.21
CA ASN A 255 -20.31 -6.77 -4.71
C ASN A 255 -20.02 -6.10 -6.07
N GLN A 256 -20.45 -6.75 -7.15
CA GLN A 256 -20.18 -6.31 -8.53
C GLN A 256 -20.86 -4.99 -8.87
N GLU A 257 -22.09 -4.74 -8.37
CA GLU A 257 -22.80 -3.48 -8.60
C GLU A 257 -22.04 -2.30 -7.95
N ALA A 258 -21.58 -2.52 -6.72
CA ALA A 258 -20.78 -1.52 -6.01
C ALA A 258 -19.42 -1.28 -6.70
N LEU A 259 -18.80 -2.34 -7.23
CA LEU A 259 -17.53 -2.22 -7.97
C LEU A 259 -17.70 -1.38 -9.25
N ILE A 260 -18.74 -1.66 -10.04
CA ILE A 260 -19.05 -0.90 -11.26
C ILE A 260 -19.30 0.59 -10.91
N ALA A 261 -20.15 0.86 -9.92
CA ALA A 261 -20.43 2.23 -9.49
C ALA A 261 -19.17 2.94 -8.95
N SER A 262 -18.26 2.23 -8.27
CA SER A 262 -16.97 2.78 -7.83
C SER A 262 -16.06 3.12 -9.00
N SER A 263 -16.02 2.29 -10.04
CA SER A 263 -15.25 2.54 -11.26
C SER A 263 -15.78 3.74 -12.04
N GLU A 264 -17.10 3.92 -12.12
CA GLU A 264 -17.73 5.09 -12.72
C GLU A 264 -17.40 6.37 -11.96
N LEU A 265 -17.47 6.35 -10.63
CA LEU A 265 -17.04 7.48 -9.79
C LEU A 265 -15.55 7.78 -9.97
N ALA A 266 -14.70 6.76 -10.01
CA ALA A 266 -13.28 6.94 -10.29
C ALA A 266 -13.06 7.65 -11.64
N SER A 267 -13.80 7.25 -12.69
CA SER A 267 -13.72 7.91 -14.00
C SER A 267 -14.14 9.38 -13.97
N THR A 268 -15.07 9.74 -13.08
CA THR A 268 -15.54 11.12 -12.93
C THR A 268 -14.56 11.98 -12.13
N ILE A 269 -13.90 11.40 -11.12
CA ILE A 269 -12.98 12.12 -10.23
C ILE A 269 -11.60 12.28 -10.87
N PHE A 270 -11.14 11.27 -11.61
CA PHE A 270 -9.78 11.17 -12.15
C PHE A 270 -9.80 11.29 -13.71
N HIS A 271 -10.38 12.33 -14.23
CA HIS A 271 -10.42 12.65 -15.67
C HIS A 271 -9.40 13.69 -16.08
#